data_d3793190cdd05272f0facbbb1a6623fc
#
_entry.id   d3793190cdd05272f0facbbb1a6623fc
#
_cell.length_a   1.000
_cell.length_b   1.000
_cell.length_c   1.000
_cell.angle_alpha   90.00
_cell.angle_beta   90.00
_cell.angle_gamma   90.00
#
_symmetry.space_group_name_H-M   'P 1'
#
loop_
_entity.id
_entity.type
_entity.pdbx_description
1 polymer ?
#
loop_
_entity_poly.entity_id
_entity_poly.type
_entity_poly.pdbx_seq_one_letter_code
_entity_poly.pdbx_strand_id
1 'polypeptide(L)'
;GDVKTGLKNLPVDMVEKLKTYDKKSDLARITGIDDGEEETVLDLTVKKGMNQGWFGNVDLGAGTEDRYTGRAMINRFYDKTQVSIIGSANNVNDQGFSGGGPRWRRNNGLNATKMLGANFATETEKLELGGSMRYNYRDADVVTVGSSQRFLQSGDSYSNSNKANSNKETGFKADFRMEWRPDSMTNIIFRPNVSYDKTRGASVAESGTFNEDPYQYVVNPNDYLNFDNIGSDDPLRDTRINATNEHNLSKSNSLSANATLQLNRKLNNEGRNITFRGSFGYGDDDSDQYAQSETRYYQIKNYLGGDSIEHRNQYITMPTKNYNYTAQFTYSEPIARATFLQFSYRFQYKNSKSDKSTYDLGYPWDINDGLPENYETAYVDSLSKDAEYKYFNHDISLGLRFIREKYQLSAGMSLQPQNTKLSYKKGDYMTDTTRTVFNFAPNLDFRYRFSKVSQLRITY
;
A
#
# COMPACT_ATOMS: atom_id res chain seq x y z
N GLY A 1 12.06 11.64 6.77
CA GLY A 1 11.46 12.46 5.73
C GLY A 1 11.85 11.99 4.33
N ASP A 2 11.13 12.42 3.30
CA ASP A 2 11.50 12.09 1.91
C ASP A 2 12.80 12.79 1.52
N VAL A 3 13.85 11.98 1.32
CA VAL A 3 15.21 12.44 0.99
C VAL A 3 15.25 13.26 -0.29
N LYS A 4 14.45 12.89 -1.30
CA LYS A 4 14.39 13.63 -2.57
C LYS A 4 13.78 15.01 -2.41
N THR A 5 12.71 15.10 -1.64
CA THR A 5 12.07 16.40 -1.34
C THR A 5 13.01 17.30 -0.55
N GLY A 6 13.74 16.74 0.43
CA GLY A 6 14.75 17.47 1.19
C GLY A 6 15.87 18.02 0.30
N LEU A 7 16.50 17.14 -0.50
CA LEU A 7 17.64 17.53 -1.35
C LEU A 7 17.27 18.51 -2.47
N LYS A 8 16.10 18.36 -3.06
CA LYS A 8 15.67 19.21 -4.20
C LYS A 8 15.33 20.63 -3.79
N ASN A 9 14.97 20.82 -2.54
CA ASN A 9 14.40 22.09 -2.06
C ASN A 9 15.26 22.82 -1.02
N LEU A 10 16.38 22.22 -0.59
CA LEU A 10 17.34 22.93 0.25
C LEU A 10 18.26 23.83 -0.59
N PRO A 11 18.44 25.09 -0.22
CA PRO A 11 19.43 25.95 -0.87
C PRO A 11 20.82 25.33 -0.75
N VAL A 12 21.51 25.21 -1.89
CA VAL A 12 22.86 24.59 -1.94
C VAL A 12 23.84 25.34 -1.03
N ASP A 13 23.65 26.65 -0.91
CA ASP A 13 24.49 27.53 -0.10
C ASP A 13 24.42 27.24 1.42
N MET A 14 23.34 26.60 1.88
CA MET A 14 23.18 26.20 3.28
C MET A 14 23.89 24.89 3.60
N VAL A 15 24.20 24.08 2.61
CA VAL A 15 24.77 22.74 2.81
C VAL A 15 26.27 22.85 3.03
N GLU A 16 26.75 22.39 4.15
CA GLU A 16 28.18 22.27 4.45
C GLU A 16 28.72 20.92 4.00
N LYS A 17 27.98 19.84 4.33
CA LYS A 17 28.43 18.49 4.10
C LYS A 17 27.23 17.55 3.88
N LEU A 18 27.41 16.65 2.93
CA LEU A 18 26.52 15.55 2.68
C LEU A 18 27.30 14.24 2.93
N LYS A 19 26.77 13.39 3.80
CA LYS A 19 27.34 12.09 4.11
C LYS A 19 26.31 11.00 3.89
N THR A 20 26.74 9.89 3.32
CA THR A 20 26.01 8.63 3.33
C THR A 20 26.71 7.66 4.26
N TYR A 21 25.94 7.00 5.13
CA TYR A 21 26.46 5.92 5.96
C TYR A 21 25.35 4.90 6.26
N ASP A 22 25.79 3.69 6.57
CA ASP A 22 24.86 2.65 6.98
C ASP A 22 24.62 2.79 8.50
N LYS A 23 23.38 3.14 8.82
CA LYS A 23 22.91 3.26 10.21
C LYS A 23 22.40 1.90 10.66
N LYS A 24 22.94 1.43 11.78
CA LYS A 24 22.43 0.23 12.44
C LYS A 24 20.99 0.42 12.90
N SER A 25 20.25 -0.68 13.02
CA SER A 25 18.90 -0.65 13.59
C SER A 25 18.87 0.06 14.94
N ASP A 26 17.73 0.61 15.31
CA ASP A 26 17.57 1.26 16.61
C ASP A 26 17.89 0.28 17.77
N LEU A 27 17.53 -1.00 17.60
CA LEU A 27 17.82 -2.03 18.59
C LEU A 27 19.34 -2.27 18.72
N ALA A 28 20.06 -2.43 17.62
CA ALA A 28 21.51 -2.63 17.61
C ALA A 28 22.24 -1.41 18.18
N ARG A 29 21.78 -0.21 17.86
CA ARG A 29 22.35 1.05 18.39
C ARG A 29 22.19 1.17 19.90
N ILE A 30 21.04 0.77 20.43
CA ILE A 30 20.70 0.90 21.85
C ILE A 30 21.36 -0.21 22.67
N THR A 31 21.29 -1.45 22.20
CA THR A 31 21.80 -2.61 22.93
C THR A 31 23.31 -2.80 22.77
N GLY A 32 23.91 -2.24 21.73
CA GLY A 32 25.28 -2.52 21.31
C GLY A 32 25.44 -3.89 20.64
N ILE A 33 24.37 -4.65 20.50
CA ILE A 33 24.34 -5.96 19.87
C ILE A 33 23.88 -5.79 18.43
N ASP A 34 24.78 -5.98 17.48
CA ASP A 34 24.50 -5.85 16.05
C ASP A 34 23.53 -6.94 15.61
N ASP A 35 22.35 -6.56 15.10
CA ASP A 35 21.32 -7.47 14.59
C ASP A 35 21.44 -7.73 13.08
N GLY A 36 22.43 -7.08 12.47
CA GLY A 36 22.69 -7.20 11.05
C GLY A 36 21.73 -6.44 10.15
N GLU A 37 20.80 -5.68 10.72
CA GLU A 37 19.93 -4.77 10.00
C GLU A 37 20.59 -3.40 9.92
N GLU A 38 20.83 -2.92 8.70
CA GLU A 38 21.43 -1.62 8.42
C GLU A 38 20.55 -0.89 7.40
N GLU A 39 20.38 0.42 7.61
CA GLU A 39 19.67 1.32 6.71
C GLU A 39 20.65 2.38 6.21
N THR A 40 20.76 2.53 4.88
CA THR A 40 21.58 3.62 4.33
C THR A 40 20.91 4.96 4.56
N VAL A 41 21.54 5.79 5.33
CA VAL A 41 21.07 7.14 5.71
C VAL A 41 21.89 8.19 5.02
N LEU A 42 21.20 9.21 4.52
CA LEU A 42 21.79 10.44 4.02
C LEU A 42 21.76 11.49 5.14
N ASP A 43 22.91 11.87 5.60
CA ASP A 43 23.10 12.91 6.63
C ASP A 43 23.54 14.22 5.96
N LEU A 44 22.80 15.28 6.24
CA LEU A 44 23.03 16.59 5.69
C LEU A 44 23.37 17.55 6.81
N THR A 45 24.59 18.09 6.77
CA THR A 45 25.07 19.08 7.74
C THR A 45 24.89 20.47 7.15
N VAL A 46 24.24 21.35 7.91
CA VAL A 46 24.03 22.75 7.54
C VAL A 46 25.22 23.59 8.06
N LYS A 47 25.66 24.58 7.28
CA LYS A 47 26.75 25.48 7.66
C LYS A 47 26.47 26.17 8.99
N LYS A 48 27.51 26.35 9.77
CA LYS A 48 27.44 27.00 11.09
C LYS A 48 26.85 28.41 10.97
N GLY A 49 25.80 28.70 11.75
CA GLY A 49 25.06 29.96 11.70
C GLY A 49 23.87 29.99 10.73
N MET A 50 23.73 28.98 9.85
CA MET A 50 22.57 28.84 8.96
C MET A 50 21.50 27.88 9.51
N ASN A 51 21.67 27.39 10.72
CA ASN A 51 20.70 26.56 11.42
C ASN A 51 19.59 27.36 12.13
N GLN A 52 19.52 28.68 11.89
CA GLN A 52 18.50 29.58 12.42
C GLN A 52 17.97 30.46 11.29
N GLY A 53 16.65 30.46 11.08
CA GLY A 53 16.03 31.30 10.08
C GLY A 53 14.83 30.68 9.38
N TRP A 54 14.32 31.47 8.46
CA TRP A 54 13.26 31.06 7.54
C TRP A 54 13.83 31.00 6.14
N PHE A 55 13.45 29.98 5.41
CA PHE A 55 13.70 29.90 3.97
C PHE A 55 12.53 29.20 3.29
N GLY A 56 12.35 29.48 2.04
CA GLY A 56 11.30 28.87 1.25
C GLY A 56 11.44 29.20 -0.21
N ASN A 57 10.65 28.52 -1.01
CA ASN A 57 10.50 28.80 -2.41
C ASN A 57 9.03 28.71 -2.81
N VAL A 58 8.67 29.48 -3.82
CA VAL A 58 7.35 29.45 -4.44
C VAL A 58 7.57 29.40 -5.95
N ASP A 59 6.96 28.42 -6.59
CA ASP A 59 6.92 28.26 -8.04
C ASP A 59 5.47 28.36 -8.50
N LEU A 60 5.18 29.24 -9.45
CA LEU A 60 3.86 29.40 -10.03
C LEU A 60 3.99 29.37 -11.56
N GLY A 61 3.09 28.65 -12.20
CA GLY A 61 3.01 28.56 -13.65
C GLY A 61 1.56 28.51 -14.11
N ALA A 62 1.28 29.18 -15.21
CA ALA A 62 0.01 29.14 -15.90
C ALA A 62 0.26 28.84 -17.39
N GLY A 63 -0.65 28.10 -18.00
CA GLY A 63 -0.62 27.73 -19.40
C GLY A 63 -1.94 28.00 -20.09
N THR A 64 -2.01 27.68 -21.38
CA THR A 64 -3.26 27.64 -22.14
C THR A 64 -4.18 26.53 -21.64
N GLU A 65 -5.47 26.56 -21.99
CA GLU A 65 -6.46 25.53 -21.64
C GLU A 65 -6.60 25.33 -20.13
N ASP A 66 -6.60 26.40 -19.35
CA ASP A 66 -6.75 26.38 -17.89
C ASP A 66 -5.69 25.55 -17.16
N ARG A 67 -4.49 25.39 -17.77
CA ARG A 67 -3.38 24.68 -17.15
C ARG A 67 -2.70 25.53 -16.10
N TYR A 68 -2.45 24.93 -14.95
CA TYR A 68 -1.75 25.59 -13.85
C TYR A 68 -0.81 24.64 -13.10
N THR A 69 0.20 25.21 -12.50
CA THR A 69 1.04 24.57 -11.51
C THR A 69 1.42 25.57 -10.43
N GLY A 70 1.38 25.12 -9.20
CA GLY A 70 1.79 25.92 -8.05
C GLY A 70 2.46 25.03 -7.01
N ARG A 71 3.60 25.48 -6.48
CA ARG A 71 4.32 24.83 -5.39
C ARG A 71 4.78 25.90 -4.42
N ALA A 72 4.67 25.61 -3.14
CA ALA A 72 5.22 26.45 -2.09
C ALA A 72 5.82 25.57 -1.00
N MET A 73 6.97 25.96 -0.51
CA MET A 73 7.61 25.34 0.64
C MET A 73 8.13 26.45 1.55
N ILE A 74 7.84 26.35 2.83
CA ILE A 74 8.35 27.22 3.89
C ILE A 74 8.98 26.36 4.95
N ASN A 75 10.21 26.66 5.32
CA ASN A 75 10.94 25.98 6.37
C ASN A 75 11.40 27.00 7.41
N ARG A 76 11.32 26.58 8.65
CA ARG A 76 11.92 27.28 9.79
C ARG A 76 12.89 26.37 10.49
N PHE A 77 14.12 26.81 10.61
CA PHE A 77 15.12 26.21 11.49
C PHE A 77 15.31 27.08 12.73
N TYR A 78 15.36 26.44 13.86
CA TYR A 78 15.70 27.08 15.13
C TYR A 78 16.48 26.08 15.98
N ASP A 79 17.79 26.23 15.99
CA ASP A 79 18.73 25.32 16.66
C ASP A 79 18.52 23.85 16.22
N LYS A 80 18.03 23.00 17.10
CA LYS A 80 17.73 21.59 16.83
C LYS A 80 16.26 21.32 16.46
N THR A 81 15.49 22.38 16.27
CA THR A 81 14.07 22.30 15.87
C THR A 81 13.90 22.74 14.43
N GLN A 82 13.20 21.95 13.66
CA GLN A 82 12.82 22.29 12.29
C GLN A 82 11.34 22.04 12.06
N VAL A 83 10.72 22.99 11.36
CA VAL A 83 9.33 22.91 10.90
C VAL A 83 9.30 23.20 9.41
N SER A 84 8.60 22.38 8.65
CA SER A 84 8.42 22.56 7.20
C SER A 84 6.95 22.46 6.86
N ILE A 85 6.48 23.38 6.05
CA ILE A 85 5.15 23.35 5.44
C ILE A 85 5.35 23.33 3.92
N ILE A 86 4.71 22.40 3.26
CA ILE A 86 4.77 22.21 1.81
C ILE A 86 3.37 22.14 1.23
N GLY A 87 3.18 22.78 0.09
CA GLY A 87 1.91 22.71 -0.63
C GLY A 87 2.15 22.69 -2.14
N SER A 88 1.36 21.91 -2.85
CA SER A 88 1.36 21.91 -4.32
C SER A 88 -0.03 21.68 -4.87
N ALA A 89 -0.31 22.30 -6.01
CA ALA A 89 -1.51 22.08 -6.79
C ALA A 89 -1.19 22.22 -8.27
N ASN A 90 -1.61 21.26 -9.09
CA ASN A 90 -1.43 21.32 -10.53
C ASN A 90 -2.42 20.44 -11.28
N ASN A 91 -2.60 20.74 -12.58
CA ASN A 91 -3.33 19.91 -13.54
C ASN A 91 -2.51 19.61 -14.81
N VAL A 92 -1.20 19.65 -14.71
CA VAL A 92 -0.23 19.42 -15.80
C VAL A 92 0.50 18.08 -15.64
N ASN A 93 -0.05 17.14 -14.89
CA ASN A 93 0.54 15.84 -14.60
C ASN A 93 1.90 15.92 -13.88
N ASP A 94 2.19 17.02 -13.21
CA ASP A 94 3.39 17.15 -12.38
C ASP A 94 3.21 16.39 -11.05
N GLN A 95 4.21 15.65 -10.66
CA GLN A 95 4.20 14.88 -9.42
C GLN A 95 4.41 15.74 -8.15
N GLY A 96 4.66 17.03 -8.32
CA GLY A 96 4.87 17.96 -7.21
C GLY A 96 6.03 17.51 -6.30
N PHE A 97 5.80 17.58 -5.00
CA PHE A 97 6.74 17.11 -3.97
C PHE A 97 6.71 15.58 -3.74
N SER A 98 5.76 14.87 -4.34
CA SER A 98 5.58 13.42 -4.13
C SER A 98 6.33 12.53 -5.11
N GLY A 99 7.23 13.09 -5.92
CA GLY A 99 7.97 12.41 -7.00
C GLY A 99 8.99 11.36 -6.56
N GLY A 100 8.60 10.38 -5.76
CA GLY A 100 9.46 9.30 -5.27
C GLY A 100 9.36 7.95 -6.00
N GLY A 101 8.49 7.81 -7.00
CA GLY A 101 8.31 6.58 -7.76
C GLY A 101 9.30 6.40 -8.92
N PRO A 102 9.47 5.18 -9.45
CA PRO A 102 10.26 4.96 -10.66
C PRO A 102 9.70 5.82 -11.81
N ARG A 103 10.59 6.37 -12.64
CA ARG A 103 10.24 7.26 -13.78
C ARG A 103 9.31 6.62 -14.82
N TRP A 104 9.07 5.33 -14.77
CA TRP A 104 8.17 4.55 -15.64
C TRP A 104 6.70 4.55 -15.19
N ARG A 105 6.36 5.03 -14.01
CA ARG A 105 4.96 5.33 -13.70
C ARG A 105 4.58 6.64 -14.39
N ARG A 106 4.27 6.53 -15.68
CA ARG A 106 3.61 7.61 -16.41
C ARG A 106 2.22 7.80 -15.80
N ASN A 107 1.92 9.01 -15.38
CA ASN A 107 0.54 9.38 -15.12
C ASN A 107 -0.17 9.40 -16.49
N ASN A 108 -0.94 8.36 -16.77
CA ASN A 108 -1.77 8.31 -17.97
C ASN A 108 -2.98 9.21 -17.76
N GLY A 109 -3.44 9.85 -18.85
CA GLY A 109 -4.60 10.71 -18.86
C GLY A 109 -4.38 12.10 -18.23
N LEU A 110 -5.48 12.77 -17.93
CA LEU A 110 -5.52 14.08 -17.30
C LEU A 110 -5.58 13.92 -15.78
N ASN A 111 -4.65 14.53 -15.07
CA ASN A 111 -4.61 14.45 -13.62
C ASN A 111 -4.54 15.85 -13.01
N ALA A 112 -5.45 16.15 -12.11
CA ALA A 112 -5.35 17.28 -11.19
C ALA A 112 -4.92 16.76 -9.82
N THR A 113 -3.89 17.34 -9.23
CA THR A 113 -3.36 16.94 -7.93
C THR A 113 -3.25 18.14 -7.00
N LYS A 114 -3.56 17.92 -5.73
CA LYS A 114 -3.35 18.89 -4.66
C LYS A 114 -2.69 18.17 -3.48
N MET A 115 -1.73 18.82 -2.85
CA MET A 115 -1.05 18.28 -1.69
C MET A 115 -0.76 19.38 -0.69
N LEU A 116 -1.00 19.08 0.58
CA LEU A 116 -0.57 19.89 1.71
C LEU A 116 0.14 18.99 2.70
N GLY A 117 1.33 19.38 3.14
CA GLY A 117 2.10 18.63 4.11
C GLY A 117 2.74 19.53 5.15
N ALA A 118 2.91 18.99 6.34
CA ALA A 118 3.66 19.61 7.42
C ALA A 118 4.58 18.57 8.05
N ASN A 119 5.81 18.94 8.32
CA ASN A 119 6.79 18.13 9.01
C ASN A 119 7.38 18.92 10.17
N PHE A 120 7.64 18.26 11.27
CA PHE A 120 8.41 18.83 12.35
C PHE A 120 9.43 17.83 12.88
N ALA A 121 10.54 18.31 13.39
CA ALA A 121 11.50 17.53 14.15
C ALA A 121 12.16 18.42 15.20
N THR A 122 12.38 17.85 16.37
CA THR A 122 13.12 18.52 17.44
C THR A 122 13.92 17.51 18.23
N GLU A 123 15.08 17.91 18.71
CA GLU A 123 15.98 17.07 19.48
C GLU A 123 16.50 17.83 20.71
N THR A 124 16.45 17.18 21.85
CA THR A 124 17.12 17.56 23.07
C THR A 124 18.10 16.47 23.49
N GLU A 125 18.84 16.63 24.57
CA GLU A 125 19.76 15.61 25.08
C GLU A 125 19.06 14.27 25.39
N LYS A 126 17.80 14.33 25.82
CA LYS A 126 17.04 13.17 26.30
C LYS A 126 15.84 12.80 25.44
N LEU A 127 15.41 13.69 24.54
CA LEU A 127 14.16 13.52 23.82
C LEU A 127 14.33 13.93 22.35
N GLU A 128 14.01 13.02 21.45
CA GLU A 128 13.85 13.27 20.01
C GLU A 128 12.37 13.11 19.65
N LEU A 129 11.81 14.12 19.02
CA LEU A 129 10.44 14.09 18.48
C LEU A 129 10.49 14.43 17.00
N GLY A 130 9.68 13.72 16.23
CA GLY A 130 9.50 14.03 14.81
C GLY A 130 8.14 13.55 14.34
N GLY A 131 7.62 14.20 13.34
CA GLY A 131 6.35 13.79 12.76
C GLY A 131 6.07 14.47 11.44
N SER A 132 5.18 13.86 10.69
CA SER A 132 4.68 14.43 9.44
C SER A 132 3.16 14.25 9.34
N MET A 133 2.53 15.19 8.67
CA MET A 133 1.14 15.10 8.24
C MET A 133 1.08 15.45 6.75
N ARG A 134 0.26 14.70 6.00
CA ARG A 134 0.08 14.94 4.57
C ARG A 134 -1.38 14.71 4.18
N TYR A 135 -1.93 15.69 3.49
CA TYR A 135 -3.18 15.60 2.77
C TYR A 135 -2.88 15.54 1.28
N ASN A 136 -3.51 14.62 0.57
CA ASN A 136 -3.40 14.48 -0.89
C ASN A 136 -4.80 14.42 -1.49
N TYR A 137 -4.97 15.09 -2.60
CA TYR A 137 -6.13 14.96 -3.47
C TYR A 137 -5.65 14.69 -4.89
N ARG A 138 -6.29 13.76 -5.57
CA ARG A 138 -6.07 13.45 -6.98
C ARG A 138 -7.40 13.26 -7.67
N ASP A 139 -7.53 13.87 -8.84
CA ASP A 139 -8.63 13.69 -9.78
C ASP A 139 -8.02 13.29 -11.12
N ALA A 140 -8.32 12.09 -11.59
CA ALA A 140 -7.67 11.49 -12.75
C ALA A 140 -8.71 10.95 -13.72
N ASP A 141 -8.66 11.45 -14.96
CA ASP A 141 -9.45 10.96 -16.09
C ASP A 141 -8.53 10.30 -17.11
N VAL A 142 -8.82 9.03 -17.42
CA VAL A 142 -8.02 8.22 -18.32
C VAL A 142 -8.91 7.57 -19.36
N VAL A 143 -8.62 7.82 -20.63
CA VAL A 143 -9.22 7.11 -21.75
C VAL A 143 -8.21 6.12 -22.30
N THR A 144 -8.65 4.87 -22.47
CA THR A 144 -7.83 3.79 -23.01
C THR A 144 -8.56 3.18 -24.20
N VAL A 145 -7.86 3.10 -25.32
CA VAL A 145 -8.31 2.39 -26.52
C VAL A 145 -7.41 1.17 -26.68
N GLY A 146 -8.01 0.00 -26.81
CA GLY A 146 -7.29 -1.27 -26.87
C GLY A 146 -7.69 -2.10 -28.09
N SER A 147 -6.70 -2.84 -28.61
CA SER A 147 -6.90 -3.88 -29.62
C SER A 147 -5.98 -5.04 -29.27
N SER A 148 -6.49 -6.27 -29.35
CA SER A 148 -5.71 -7.47 -29.05
C SER A 148 -6.15 -8.64 -29.89
N GLN A 149 -5.20 -9.51 -30.20
CA GLN A 149 -5.40 -10.80 -30.88
C GLN A 149 -4.95 -11.92 -29.93
N ARG A 150 -5.75 -12.95 -29.82
CA ARG A 150 -5.41 -14.20 -29.11
C ARG A 150 -5.32 -15.33 -30.10
N PHE A 151 -4.18 -16.00 -30.09
CA PHE A 151 -3.95 -17.20 -30.89
C PHE A 151 -4.44 -18.43 -30.12
N LEU A 152 -5.53 -19.04 -30.58
CA LEU A 152 -6.14 -20.21 -29.95
C LEU A 152 -6.08 -21.40 -30.92
N GLN A 153 -6.05 -22.62 -30.40
CA GLN A 153 -6.10 -23.83 -31.25
C GLN A 153 -7.43 -23.97 -32.02
N SER A 154 -8.49 -23.36 -31.51
CA SER A 154 -9.83 -23.37 -32.13
C SER A 154 -10.05 -22.25 -33.16
N GLY A 155 -9.02 -21.44 -33.44
CA GLY A 155 -9.13 -20.24 -34.29
C GLY A 155 -8.77 -18.98 -33.47
N ASP A 156 -8.27 -17.98 -34.18
CA ASP A 156 -7.89 -16.69 -33.56
C ASP A 156 -9.13 -15.94 -33.07
N SER A 157 -8.93 -15.16 -32.01
CA SER A 157 -9.94 -14.27 -31.46
C SER A 157 -9.39 -12.85 -31.36
N TYR A 158 -10.15 -11.89 -31.85
CA TYR A 158 -9.81 -10.47 -31.87
C TYR A 158 -10.70 -9.71 -30.91
N SER A 159 -10.16 -8.74 -30.21
CA SER A 159 -10.92 -7.94 -29.26
C SER A 159 -10.51 -6.48 -29.34
N ASN A 160 -11.49 -5.60 -29.44
CA ASN A 160 -11.33 -4.15 -29.41
C ASN A 160 -12.10 -3.58 -28.20
N SER A 161 -11.60 -2.49 -27.63
CA SER A 161 -12.23 -1.87 -26.46
C SER A 161 -11.96 -0.37 -26.39
N ASN A 162 -12.95 0.38 -25.94
CA ASN A 162 -12.86 1.76 -25.49
C ASN A 162 -13.20 1.78 -24.00
N LYS A 163 -12.35 2.39 -23.19
CA LYS A 163 -12.58 2.51 -21.75
C LYS A 163 -12.27 3.91 -21.25
N ALA A 164 -13.23 4.53 -20.60
CA ALA A 164 -13.06 5.79 -19.87
C ALA A 164 -13.15 5.53 -18.36
N ASN A 165 -12.13 5.99 -17.62
CA ASN A 165 -12.10 5.88 -16.17
C ASN A 165 -11.92 7.26 -15.57
N SER A 166 -12.71 7.57 -14.55
CA SER A 166 -12.55 8.72 -13.68
C SER A 166 -12.30 8.24 -12.27
N ASN A 167 -11.26 8.73 -11.61
CA ASN A 167 -10.90 8.31 -10.26
C ASN A 167 -10.53 9.52 -9.40
N LYS A 168 -11.27 9.71 -8.31
CA LYS A 168 -11.02 10.74 -7.30
C LYS A 168 -10.52 10.11 -6.02
N GLU A 169 -9.33 10.51 -5.60
CA GLU A 169 -8.67 10.00 -4.40
C GLU A 169 -8.43 11.14 -3.44
N THR A 170 -8.79 10.95 -2.19
CA THR A 170 -8.48 11.85 -1.09
C THR A 170 -7.79 11.05 -0.01
N GLY A 171 -6.57 11.43 0.36
CA GLY A 171 -5.79 10.73 1.36
C GLY A 171 -5.30 11.68 2.45
N PHE A 172 -5.32 11.19 3.67
CA PHE A 172 -4.67 11.82 4.82
C PHE A 172 -3.74 10.82 5.48
N LYS A 173 -2.50 11.22 5.74
CA LYS A 173 -1.51 10.40 6.45
C LYS A 173 -0.84 11.23 7.52
N ALA A 174 -0.68 10.65 8.71
CA ALA A 174 0.09 11.24 9.78
C ALA A 174 0.98 10.17 10.40
N ASP A 175 2.22 10.52 10.65
CA ASP A 175 3.18 9.70 11.38
C ASP A 175 3.89 10.54 12.45
N PHE A 176 4.23 9.88 13.53
CA PHE A 176 4.94 10.48 14.63
C PHE A 176 6.02 9.52 15.14
N ARG A 177 7.14 10.05 15.57
CA ARG A 177 8.22 9.32 16.22
C ARG A 177 8.66 10.05 17.47
N MET A 178 8.70 9.33 18.57
CA MET A 178 9.31 9.77 19.81
C MET A 178 10.42 8.79 20.19
N GLU A 179 11.58 9.31 20.51
CA GLU A 179 12.63 8.56 21.21
C GLU A 179 12.98 9.30 22.50
N TRP A 180 12.74 8.65 23.62
CA TRP A 180 13.01 9.20 24.95
C TRP A 180 14.06 8.39 25.69
N ARG A 181 15.08 9.08 26.14
CA ARG A 181 16.22 8.56 26.91
C ARG A 181 16.23 9.20 28.29
N PRO A 182 15.39 8.75 29.24
CA PRO A 182 15.31 9.34 30.59
C PRO A 182 16.62 9.26 31.31
N ASP A 183 17.37 8.18 31.11
CA ASP A 183 18.74 7.95 31.66
C ASP A 183 19.60 7.22 30.60
N SER A 184 20.89 6.99 30.93
CA SER A 184 21.85 6.32 30.04
C SER A 184 21.58 4.83 29.80
N MET A 185 20.69 4.23 30.59
CA MET A 185 20.38 2.79 30.56
C MET A 185 19.02 2.49 29.94
N THR A 186 18.15 3.50 29.80
CA THR A 186 16.77 3.33 29.31
C THR A 186 16.57 4.05 27.99
N ASN A 187 15.94 3.37 27.04
CA ASN A 187 15.50 3.96 25.78
C ASN A 187 14.07 3.53 25.49
N ILE A 188 13.24 4.49 25.11
CA ILE A 188 11.83 4.29 24.78
C ILE A 188 11.61 4.88 23.40
N ILE A 189 11.12 4.07 22.45
CA ILE A 189 10.77 4.51 21.10
C ILE A 189 9.29 4.23 20.88
N PHE A 190 8.54 5.25 20.49
CA PHE A 190 7.13 5.14 20.14
C PHE A 190 6.89 5.70 18.73
N ARG A 191 6.23 4.92 17.86
CA ARG A 191 5.95 5.28 16.48
C ARG A 191 4.51 4.95 16.11
N PRO A 192 3.56 5.85 16.33
CA PRO A 192 2.22 5.74 15.78
C PRO A 192 2.18 6.27 14.34
N ASN A 193 1.32 5.68 13.53
CA ASN A 193 0.92 6.22 12.24
C ASN A 193 -0.56 5.97 11.99
N VAL A 194 -1.19 6.88 11.27
CA VAL A 194 -2.57 6.77 10.83
C VAL A 194 -2.68 7.19 9.37
N SER A 195 -3.46 6.46 8.59
CA SER A 195 -3.84 6.86 7.25
C SER A 195 -5.35 6.68 7.06
N TYR A 196 -5.94 7.62 6.33
CA TYR A 196 -7.30 7.56 5.86
C TYR A 196 -7.31 7.88 4.37
N ASP A 197 -7.84 6.95 3.59
CA ASP A 197 -7.93 7.07 2.14
C ASP A 197 -9.39 6.90 1.70
N LYS A 198 -9.86 7.81 0.86
CA LYS A 198 -11.20 7.81 0.27
C LYS A 198 -11.07 7.83 -1.24
N THR A 199 -11.65 6.83 -1.90
CA THR A 199 -11.62 6.68 -3.34
C THR A 199 -13.03 6.66 -3.91
N ARG A 200 -13.23 7.33 -5.03
CA ARG A 200 -14.45 7.32 -5.83
C ARG A 200 -14.03 7.07 -7.28
N GLY A 201 -14.50 5.96 -7.83
CA GLY A 201 -14.21 5.56 -9.21
C GLY A 201 -15.48 5.47 -10.04
N ALA A 202 -15.39 5.88 -11.29
CA ALA A 202 -16.37 5.63 -12.31
C ALA A 202 -15.66 5.07 -13.55
N SER A 203 -16.21 4.04 -14.17
CA SER A 203 -15.70 3.54 -15.44
C SER A 203 -16.82 3.18 -16.39
N VAL A 204 -16.66 3.58 -17.65
CA VAL A 204 -17.52 3.16 -18.76
C VAL A 204 -16.61 2.45 -19.75
N ALA A 205 -17.03 1.28 -20.21
CA ALA A 205 -16.28 0.51 -21.18
C ALA A 205 -17.21 -0.08 -22.23
N GLU A 206 -16.79 -0.01 -23.48
CA GLU A 206 -17.40 -0.66 -24.63
C GLU A 206 -16.38 -1.62 -25.20
N SER A 207 -16.78 -2.85 -25.48
CA SER A 207 -15.88 -3.85 -26.06
C SER A 207 -16.58 -4.75 -27.03
N GLY A 208 -15.84 -5.28 -27.99
CA GLY A 208 -16.32 -6.27 -28.94
C GLY A 208 -15.28 -7.36 -29.17
N THR A 209 -15.74 -8.60 -29.29
CA THR A 209 -14.92 -9.75 -29.65
C THR A 209 -15.35 -10.27 -31.02
N PHE A 210 -14.36 -10.60 -31.87
CA PHE A 210 -14.55 -11.01 -33.25
C PHE A 210 -13.81 -12.32 -33.53
N ASN A 211 -14.36 -13.15 -34.44
CA ASN A 211 -13.72 -14.40 -34.86
C ASN A 211 -12.78 -14.20 -36.07
N GLU A 212 -12.83 -13.03 -36.70
CA GLU A 212 -11.94 -12.62 -37.78
C GLU A 212 -11.38 -11.24 -37.47
N ASP A 213 -10.25 -10.87 -38.11
CA ASP A 213 -9.62 -9.58 -37.90
C ASP A 213 -10.51 -8.43 -38.37
N PRO A 214 -11.07 -7.61 -37.44
CA PRO A 214 -12.05 -6.57 -37.80
C PRO A 214 -11.42 -5.45 -38.65
N TYR A 215 -10.08 -5.29 -38.64
CA TYR A 215 -9.41 -4.31 -39.48
C TYR A 215 -9.42 -4.66 -40.99
N GLN A 216 -9.83 -5.88 -41.36
CA GLN A 216 -10.06 -6.25 -42.75
C GLN A 216 -11.35 -5.66 -43.29
N TYR A 217 -12.30 -5.31 -42.45
CA TYR A 217 -13.64 -4.85 -42.82
C TYR A 217 -13.82 -3.35 -42.63
N VAL A 218 -13.19 -2.77 -41.59
CA VAL A 218 -13.29 -1.34 -41.24
C VAL A 218 -11.96 -0.77 -40.86
N VAL A 219 -11.77 0.53 -41.06
CA VAL A 219 -10.52 1.23 -40.74
C VAL A 219 -10.29 1.31 -39.20
N ASN A 220 -11.37 1.57 -38.45
CA ASN A 220 -11.31 1.70 -37.01
C ASN A 220 -12.46 0.89 -36.37
N PRO A 221 -12.20 -0.36 -35.95
CA PRO A 221 -13.20 -1.19 -35.29
C PRO A 221 -13.78 -0.61 -34.01
N ASN A 222 -13.04 0.27 -33.35
CA ASN A 222 -13.44 0.90 -32.08
C ASN A 222 -14.65 1.86 -32.25
N ASP A 223 -14.89 2.36 -33.45
CA ASP A 223 -16.05 3.21 -33.74
C ASP A 223 -17.38 2.40 -33.81
N TYR A 224 -17.26 1.06 -33.85
CA TYR A 224 -18.37 0.11 -33.95
C TYR A 224 -18.60 -0.68 -32.65
N LEU A 225 -18.17 -0.18 -31.50
CA LEU A 225 -18.33 -0.86 -30.20
C LEU A 225 -19.61 -0.44 -29.48
N ASN A 226 -20.07 0.80 -29.68
CA ASN A 226 -21.28 1.31 -29.06
C ASN A 226 -22.52 0.59 -29.65
N PHE A 227 -23.43 0.16 -28.78
CA PHE A 227 -24.64 -0.54 -29.19
C PHE A 227 -25.54 0.25 -30.16
N ASP A 228 -25.54 1.58 -30.05
CA ASP A 228 -26.27 2.46 -30.94
C ASP A 228 -25.75 2.40 -32.39
N ASN A 229 -24.49 2.01 -32.58
CA ASN A 229 -23.84 1.87 -33.87
C ASN A 229 -23.90 0.43 -34.42
N ILE A 230 -24.44 -0.53 -33.63
CA ILE A 230 -24.55 -1.95 -34.02
C ILE A 230 -25.98 -2.20 -34.55
N GLY A 231 -26.22 -1.82 -35.76
CA GLY A 231 -27.51 -2.03 -36.45
C GLY A 231 -27.49 -3.23 -37.42
N SER A 232 -28.54 -3.31 -38.27
CA SER A 232 -28.60 -4.28 -39.36
C SER A 232 -27.48 -4.10 -40.38
N ASP A 233 -26.97 -2.90 -40.51
CA ASP A 233 -25.94 -2.48 -41.48
C ASP A 233 -24.52 -2.49 -40.90
N ASP A 234 -24.34 -3.07 -39.71
CA ASP A 234 -23.00 -3.19 -39.08
C ASP A 234 -22.09 -4.06 -39.97
N PRO A 235 -20.98 -3.50 -40.52
CA PRO A 235 -20.08 -4.23 -41.39
C PRO A 235 -19.33 -5.35 -40.66
N LEU A 236 -19.32 -5.35 -39.34
CA LEU A 236 -18.65 -6.35 -38.49
C LEU A 236 -19.63 -7.41 -37.95
N ARG A 237 -20.92 -7.35 -38.30
CA ARG A 237 -21.97 -8.20 -37.72
C ARG A 237 -21.67 -9.69 -37.81
N ASP A 238 -21.21 -10.15 -38.98
CA ASP A 238 -20.97 -11.58 -39.23
C ASP A 238 -19.72 -12.11 -38.53
N THR A 239 -18.76 -11.24 -38.25
CA THR A 239 -17.53 -11.58 -37.54
C THR A 239 -17.64 -11.38 -36.01
N ARG A 240 -18.68 -10.68 -35.56
CA ARG A 240 -18.87 -10.34 -34.16
C ARG A 240 -19.32 -11.56 -33.34
N ILE A 241 -18.55 -11.94 -32.33
CA ILE A 241 -18.92 -12.96 -31.35
C ILE A 241 -19.83 -12.33 -30.28
N ASN A 242 -19.35 -11.25 -29.67
CA ASN A 242 -20.12 -10.50 -28.69
C ASN A 242 -19.77 -9.00 -28.72
N ALA A 243 -20.63 -8.22 -28.11
CA ALA A 243 -20.34 -6.85 -27.71
C ALA A 243 -20.84 -6.65 -26.28
N THR A 244 -20.06 -5.86 -25.49
CA THR A 244 -20.38 -5.61 -24.10
C THR A 244 -20.23 -4.13 -23.77
N ASN A 245 -21.27 -3.58 -23.16
CA ASN A 245 -21.21 -2.27 -22.50
C ASN A 245 -21.18 -2.45 -20.99
N GLU A 246 -20.24 -1.79 -20.34
CA GLU A 246 -20.08 -1.84 -18.89
C GLU A 246 -20.08 -0.43 -18.29
N HIS A 247 -20.79 -0.27 -17.20
CA HIS A 247 -20.74 0.91 -16.36
C HIS A 247 -20.53 0.50 -14.90
N ASN A 248 -19.45 0.97 -14.30
CA ASN A 248 -19.12 0.64 -12.93
C ASN A 248 -18.91 1.91 -12.13
N LEU A 249 -19.49 1.97 -10.92
CA LEU A 249 -19.22 2.99 -9.92
C LEU A 249 -18.66 2.31 -8.69
N SER A 250 -17.60 2.86 -8.13
CA SER A 250 -16.97 2.34 -6.92
C SER A 250 -16.74 3.43 -5.89
N LYS A 251 -16.84 3.03 -4.64
CA LYS A 251 -16.63 3.87 -3.47
C LYS A 251 -15.88 3.06 -2.43
N SER A 252 -14.76 3.59 -1.95
CA SER A 252 -13.99 2.95 -0.89
C SER A 252 -13.53 3.99 0.13
N ASN A 253 -13.62 3.62 1.40
CA ASN A 253 -13.02 4.35 2.51
C ASN A 253 -12.15 3.37 3.27
N SER A 254 -10.91 3.71 3.51
CA SER A 254 -9.94 2.88 4.22
C SER A 254 -9.31 3.67 5.35
N LEU A 255 -9.37 3.14 6.55
CA LEU A 255 -8.70 3.65 7.73
C LEU A 255 -7.66 2.63 8.19
N SER A 256 -6.42 3.06 8.34
CA SER A 256 -5.36 2.26 8.93
C SER A 256 -4.70 3.02 10.07
N ALA A 257 -4.62 2.38 11.23
CA ALA A 257 -3.92 2.92 12.39
C ALA A 257 -2.93 1.88 12.92
N ASN A 258 -1.67 2.26 13.03
CA ASN A 258 -0.63 1.38 13.53
C ASN A 258 0.18 2.11 14.61
N ALA A 259 0.67 1.36 15.58
CA ALA A 259 1.57 1.89 16.59
C ALA A 259 2.62 0.84 16.95
N THR A 260 3.87 1.26 17.13
CA THR A 260 4.93 0.42 17.69
C THR A 260 5.53 1.09 18.91
N LEU A 261 5.73 0.31 19.97
CA LEU A 261 6.40 0.72 21.19
C LEU A 261 7.60 -0.21 21.40
N GLN A 262 8.77 0.36 21.60
CA GLN A 262 9.97 -0.36 21.97
C GLN A 262 10.54 0.22 23.26
N LEU A 263 10.67 -0.62 24.28
CA LEU A 263 11.30 -0.30 25.54
C LEU A 263 12.57 -1.12 25.64
N ASN A 264 13.69 -0.47 25.88
CA ASN A 264 14.95 -1.15 26.14
C ASN A 264 15.52 -0.66 27.48
N ARG A 265 15.94 -1.61 28.31
CA ARG A 265 16.63 -1.35 29.57
C ARG A 265 17.93 -2.13 29.61
N LYS A 266 19.06 -1.43 29.65
CA LYS A 266 20.37 -2.00 29.98
C LYS A 266 20.40 -2.29 31.48
N LEU A 267 20.83 -3.49 31.85
CA LEU A 267 20.96 -3.88 33.26
C LEU A 267 22.39 -3.76 33.75
N ASN A 268 23.36 -3.73 32.82
CA ASN A 268 24.76 -3.46 33.08
C ASN A 268 25.45 -2.85 31.85
N ASN A 269 26.74 -2.53 31.96
CA ASN A 269 27.53 -2.00 30.85
C ASN A 269 28.18 -3.09 29.97
N GLU A 270 27.99 -4.37 30.30
CA GLU A 270 28.58 -5.52 29.60
C GLU A 270 27.65 -6.08 28.50
N GLY A 271 26.43 -5.52 28.37
CA GLY A 271 25.47 -5.90 27.34
C GLY A 271 24.27 -6.69 27.85
N ARG A 272 24.14 -6.92 29.19
CA ARG A 272 22.89 -7.47 29.75
C ARG A 272 21.75 -6.48 29.55
N ASN A 273 20.69 -6.90 28.88
CA ASN A 273 19.58 -6.01 28.61
C ASN A 273 18.25 -6.76 28.49
N ILE A 274 17.17 -6.01 28.69
CA ILE A 274 15.79 -6.43 28.45
C ILE A 274 15.19 -5.52 27.39
N THR A 275 14.54 -6.09 26.40
CA THR A 275 13.80 -5.35 25.37
C THR A 275 12.37 -5.86 25.33
N PHE A 276 11.43 -4.93 25.42
CA PHE A 276 10.03 -5.17 25.08
C PHE A 276 9.70 -4.44 23.78
N ARG A 277 9.05 -5.14 22.84
CA ARG A 277 8.52 -4.55 21.60
C ARG A 277 7.05 -4.92 21.48
N GLY A 278 6.19 -3.91 21.46
CA GLY A 278 4.78 -4.04 21.19
C GLY A 278 4.43 -3.43 19.84
N SER A 279 3.54 -4.07 19.09
CA SER A 279 2.93 -3.46 17.92
C SER A 279 1.42 -3.71 17.90
N PHE A 280 0.70 -2.72 17.45
CA PHE A 280 -0.72 -2.73 17.23
C PHE A 280 -1.01 -2.27 15.81
N GLY A 281 -1.91 -2.96 15.12
CA GLY A 281 -2.41 -2.57 13.81
C GLY A 281 -3.93 -2.73 13.77
N TYR A 282 -4.60 -1.74 13.24
CA TYR A 282 -6.02 -1.72 12.96
C TYR A 282 -6.24 -1.27 11.52
N GLY A 283 -7.09 -1.99 10.79
CA GLY A 283 -7.57 -1.63 9.46
C GLY A 283 -9.10 -1.73 9.42
N ASP A 284 -9.74 -0.75 8.82
CA ASP A 284 -11.18 -0.70 8.56
C ASP A 284 -11.36 -0.22 7.11
N ASP A 285 -11.72 -1.15 6.24
CA ASP A 285 -11.93 -0.90 4.82
C ASP A 285 -13.40 -1.12 4.49
N ASP A 286 -14.06 -0.10 3.99
CA ASP A 286 -15.44 -0.15 3.56
C ASP A 286 -15.51 0.19 2.06
N SER A 287 -16.00 -0.76 1.26
CA SER A 287 -16.09 -0.60 -0.18
C SER A 287 -17.44 -1.01 -0.72
N ASP A 288 -17.97 -0.16 -1.58
CA ASP A 288 -19.20 -0.35 -2.34
C ASP A 288 -18.91 -0.29 -3.83
N GLN A 289 -19.55 -1.15 -4.60
CA GLN A 289 -19.47 -1.16 -6.06
C GLN A 289 -20.84 -1.38 -6.66
N TYR A 290 -21.17 -0.57 -7.65
CA TYR A 290 -22.25 -0.81 -8.59
C TYR A 290 -21.64 -1.31 -9.89
N ALA A 291 -22.14 -2.42 -10.40
CA ALA A 291 -21.70 -3.02 -11.66
C ALA A 291 -22.91 -3.26 -12.55
N GLN A 292 -22.97 -2.52 -13.64
CA GLN A 292 -23.98 -2.68 -14.68
C GLN A 292 -23.29 -3.11 -15.97
N SER A 293 -23.76 -4.20 -16.59
CA SER A 293 -23.30 -4.58 -17.91
C SER A 293 -24.39 -5.24 -18.72
N GLU A 294 -24.34 -4.99 -20.01
CA GLU A 294 -25.13 -5.70 -21.03
C GLU A 294 -24.17 -6.33 -22.03
N THR A 295 -24.30 -7.64 -22.24
CA THR A 295 -23.55 -8.38 -23.25
C THR A 295 -24.50 -8.98 -24.26
N ARG A 296 -24.29 -8.65 -25.52
CA ARG A 296 -25.03 -9.20 -26.67
C ARG A 296 -24.17 -10.23 -27.38
N TYR A 297 -24.70 -11.44 -27.53
CA TYR A 297 -24.07 -12.55 -28.25
C TYR A 297 -24.68 -12.72 -29.62
N TYR A 298 -23.92 -12.51 -30.67
CA TYR A 298 -24.40 -12.51 -32.04
C TYR A 298 -24.40 -13.91 -32.65
N GLN A 299 -23.58 -14.80 -32.16
CA GLN A 299 -23.47 -16.20 -32.61
C GLN A 299 -24.30 -17.17 -31.77
N ILE A 300 -24.86 -16.74 -30.65
CA ILE A 300 -25.71 -17.51 -29.76
C ILE A 300 -27.13 -16.94 -29.87
N LYS A 301 -28.10 -17.77 -30.34
CA LYS A 301 -29.46 -17.32 -30.47
C LYS A 301 -30.29 -17.70 -29.24
N ASN A 302 -31.20 -16.80 -28.87
CA ASN A 302 -32.21 -17.09 -27.85
C ASN A 302 -33.33 -17.99 -28.42
N TYR A 303 -34.26 -18.42 -27.57
CA TYR A 303 -35.36 -19.34 -27.96
C TYR A 303 -36.32 -18.76 -29.02
N LEU A 304 -36.32 -17.44 -29.25
CA LEU A 304 -37.09 -16.74 -30.25
C LEU A 304 -36.33 -16.54 -31.59
N GLY A 305 -35.07 -17.03 -31.66
CA GLY A 305 -34.20 -16.89 -32.83
C GLY A 305 -33.45 -15.56 -32.92
N GLY A 306 -33.65 -14.65 -31.98
CA GLY A 306 -32.87 -13.41 -31.84
C GLY A 306 -31.52 -13.60 -31.16
N ASP A 307 -30.72 -12.56 -31.10
CA ASP A 307 -29.45 -12.57 -30.41
C ASP A 307 -29.67 -12.79 -28.88
N SER A 308 -28.78 -13.55 -28.24
CA SER A 308 -28.84 -13.72 -26.79
C SER A 308 -28.31 -12.50 -26.08
N ILE A 309 -28.99 -12.04 -25.04
CA ILE A 309 -28.61 -10.85 -24.26
C ILE A 309 -28.49 -11.26 -22.80
N GLU A 310 -27.37 -10.87 -22.17
CA GLU A 310 -27.12 -11.06 -20.75
C GLU A 310 -27.01 -9.69 -20.07
N HIS A 311 -27.82 -9.51 -19.03
CA HIS A 311 -27.76 -8.32 -18.15
C HIS A 311 -27.16 -8.71 -16.81
N ARG A 312 -26.23 -7.89 -16.34
CA ARG A 312 -25.65 -7.98 -15.01
C ARG A 312 -25.80 -6.64 -14.32
N ASN A 313 -26.65 -6.57 -13.32
CA ASN A 313 -26.94 -5.37 -12.55
C ASN A 313 -26.75 -5.68 -11.06
N GLN A 314 -25.58 -5.36 -10.54
CA GLN A 314 -25.20 -5.77 -9.19
C GLN A 314 -24.78 -4.58 -8.32
N TYR A 315 -25.20 -4.64 -7.06
CA TYR A 315 -24.62 -3.87 -5.99
C TYR A 315 -23.81 -4.80 -5.09
N ILE A 316 -22.59 -4.42 -4.76
CA ILE A 316 -21.66 -5.24 -3.99
C ILE A 316 -21.11 -4.38 -2.85
N THR A 317 -21.23 -4.88 -1.62
CA THR A 317 -20.56 -4.28 -0.45
C THR A 317 -19.52 -5.24 0.10
N MET A 318 -18.41 -4.71 0.60
CA MET A 318 -17.33 -5.54 1.14
C MET A 318 -16.61 -4.83 2.30
N PRO A 319 -17.25 -4.69 3.46
CA PRO A 319 -16.58 -4.23 4.66
C PRO A 319 -15.53 -5.26 5.12
N THR A 320 -14.34 -4.77 5.46
CA THR A 320 -13.24 -5.60 5.94
C THR A 320 -12.60 -4.96 7.17
N LYS A 321 -12.46 -5.73 8.26
CA LYS A 321 -11.81 -5.29 9.50
C LYS A 321 -10.63 -6.17 9.84
N ASN A 322 -9.52 -5.55 10.15
CA ASN A 322 -8.27 -6.22 10.45
C ASN A 322 -7.71 -5.75 11.79
N TYR A 323 -7.28 -6.68 12.62
CA TYR A 323 -6.57 -6.43 13.88
C TYR A 323 -5.28 -7.22 13.91
N ASN A 324 -4.21 -6.59 14.33
CA ASN A 324 -2.92 -7.25 14.50
C ASN A 324 -2.25 -6.75 15.79
N TYR A 325 -1.95 -7.68 16.69
CA TYR A 325 -1.23 -7.40 17.93
C TYR A 325 0.04 -8.25 17.96
N THR A 326 1.16 -7.65 18.28
CA THR A 326 2.39 -8.38 18.54
C THR A 326 3.00 -7.86 19.83
N ALA A 327 3.39 -8.77 20.70
CA ALA A 327 4.16 -8.46 21.90
C ALA A 327 5.39 -9.36 21.92
N GLN A 328 6.57 -8.78 22.01
CA GLN A 328 7.83 -9.51 22.05
C GLN A 328 8.65 -9.03 23.25
N PHE A 329 9.11 -9.97 24.02
CA PHE A 329 10.05 -9.78 25.11
C PHE A 329 11.37 -10.47 24.74
N THR A 330 12.49 -9.79 24.92
CA THR A 330 13.83 -10.34 24.68
C THR A 330 14.74 -10.03 25.86
N TYR A 331 15.40 -11.04 26.36
CA TYR A 331 16.46 -10.95 27.37
C TYR A 331 17.78 -11.38 26.75
N SER A 332 18.81 -10.57 26.95
CA SER A 332 20.17 -10.85 26.49
C SER A 332 21.12 -10.90 27.68
N GLU A 333 21.83 -12.03 27.83
CA GLU A 333 22.85 -12.26 28.86
C GLU A 333 24.22 -12.36 28.21
N PRO A 334 25.18 -11.52 28.58
CA PRO A 334 26.57 -11.67 28.17
C PRO A 334 27.21 -12.84 28.94
N ILE A 335 27.56 -13.90 28.23
CA ILE A 335 28.20 -15.11 28.81
C ILE A 335 29.71 -15.14 28.61
N ALA A 336 30.23 -14.37 27.65
CA ALA A 336 31.66 -14.13 27.40
C ALA A 336 31.81 -12.82 26.62
N ARG A 337 33.07 -12.40 26.40
CA ARG A 337 33.37 -11.19 25.61
C ARG A 337 32.70 -11.26 24.23
N ALA A 338 31.80 -10.29 23.96
CA ALA A 338 31.02 -10.17 22.72
C ALA A 338 30.31 -11.50 22.32
N THR A 339 29.82 -12.23 23.31
CA THR A 339 29.07 -13.48 23.18
C THR A 339 27.85 -13.39 24.09
N PHE A 340 26.67 -13.56 23.52
CA PHE A 340 25.41 -13.37 24.21
C PHE A 340 24.51 -14.59 24.08
N LEU A 341 23.88 -14.96 25.19
CA LEU A 341 22.75 -15.86 25.22
C LEU A 341 21.48 -15.02 25.16
N GLN A 342 20.60 -15.27 24.19
CA GLN A 342 19.37 -14.52 24.02
C GLN A 342 18.16 -15.45 24.17
N PHE A 343 17.26 -15.07 25.05
CA PHE A 343 15.94 -15.66 25.16
C PHE A 343 14.93 -14.65 24.62
N SER A 344 14.01 -15.11 23.76
CA SER A 344 12.93 -14.27 23.23
C SER A 344 11.60 -15.02 23.28
N TYR A 345 10.58 -14.31 23.69
CA TYR A 345 9.20 -14.77 23.57
C TYR A 345 8.42 -13.73 22.78
N ARG A 346 7.77 -14.16 21.69
CA ARG A 346 6.88 -13.34 20.86
C ARG A 346 5.50 -13.97 20.78
N PHE A 347 4.50 -13.17 21.09
CA PHE A 347 3.10 -13.47 20.87
C PHE A 347 2.60 -12.62 19.69
N GLN A 348 1.85 -13.24 18.77
CA GLN A 348 1.20 -12.57 17.67
C GLN A 348 -0.25 -13.03 17.56
N TYR A 349 -1.15 -12.07 17.48
CA TYR A 349 -2.55 -12.27 17.16
C TYR A 349 -2.91 -11.48 15.91
N LYS A 350 -3.60 -12.14 14.98
CA LYS A 350 -4.20 -11.49 13.81
C LYS A 350 -5.66 -11.90 13.71
N ASN A 351 -6.52 -10.96 13.40
CA ASN A 351 -7.91 -11.20 13.03
C ASN A 351 -8.21 -10.42 11.76
N SER A 352 -8.77 -11.08 10.78
CA SER A 352 -9.27 -10.47 9.55
C SER A 352 -10.69 -10.95 9.31
N LYS A 353 -11.62 -10.02 9.25
CA LYS A 353 -13.02 -10.29 8.94
C LYS A 353 -13.41 -9.53 7.69
N SER A 354 -13.96 -10.25 6.71
CA SER A 354 -14.47 -9.69 5.46
C SER A 354 -15.85 -10.26 5.19
N ASP A 355 -16.80 -9.37 4.94
CA ASP A 355 -18.19 -9.71 4.65
C ASP A 355 -18.55 -9.10 3.28
N LYS A 356 -18.53 -9.94 2.24
CA LYS A 356 -18.95 -9.55 0.90
C LYS A 356 -20.40 -9.88 0.71
N SER A 357 -21.24 -8.86 0.54
CA SER A 357 -22.66 -9.01 0.18
C SER A 357 -22.87 -8.54 -1.27
N THR A 358 -23.53 -9.39 -2.06
CA THR A 358 -23.87 -9.12 -3.47
C THR A 358 -25.38 -9.13 -3.62
N TYR A 359 -25.91 -8.11 -4.27
CA TYR A 359 -27.33 -7.92 -4.56
C TYR A 359 -27.50 -7.86 -6.08
N ASP A 360 -28.42 -8.64 -6.63
CA ASP A 360 -28.79 -8.61 -8.05
C ASP A 360 -30.02 -7.73 -8.20
N LEU A 361 -29.83 -6.52 -8.73
CA LEU A 361 -30.88 -5.51 -8.86
C LEU A 361 -31.82 -5.78 -10.02
N GLY A 362 -31.50 -6.80 -10.83
CA GLY A 362 -32.35 -7.21 -11.94
C GLY A 362 -32.39 -6.23 -13.12
N TYR A 363 -33.26 -6.52 -14.08
CA TYR A 363 -33.50 -5.67 -15.24
C TYR A 363 -35.00 -5.30 -15.31
N PRO A 364 -35.39 -4.06 -15.65
CA PRO A 364 -34.52 -2.91 -15.94
C PRO A 364 -34.10 -2.17 -14.67
N TRP A 365 -32.82 -1.92 -14.51
CA TRP A 365 -32.26 -1.04 -13.49
C TRP A 365 -31.15 -0.21 -14.14
N ASP A 366 -31.10 1.08 -13.83
CA ASP A 366 -30.04 1.99 -14.26
C ASP A 366 -29.16 2.39 -13.08
N ILE A 367 -27.87 2.37 -13.28
CA ILE A 367 -26.86 2.70 -12.25
C ILE A 367 -27.01 4.12 -11.72
N ASN A 368 -27.59 5.04 -12.49
CA ASN A 368 -27.85 6.42 -12.10
C ASN A 368 -29.07 6.56 -11.18
N ASP A 369 -29.95 5.57 -11.12
CA ASP A 369 -31.14 5.58 -10.27
C ASP A 369 -30.80 5.32 -8.79
N GLY A 370 -29.57 4.85 -8.52
CA GLY A 370 -29.14 4.48 -7.18
C GLY A 370 -29.77 3.18 -6.67
N LEU A 371 -29.71 2.94 -5.36
CA LEU A 371 -30.27 1.72 -4.76
C LEU A 371 -31.79 1.83 -4.62
N PRO A 372 -32.54 0.80 -5.04
CA PRO A 372 -33.96 0.67 -4.71
C PRO A 372 -34.19 0.60 -3.19
N GLU A 373 -35.33 1.08 -2.69
CA GLU A 373 -35.64 1.07 -1.25
C GLU A 373 -35.60 -0.35 -0.63
N ASN A 374 -35.91 -1.37 -1.42
CA ASN A 374 -35.97 -2.77 -0.99
C ASN A 374 -34.81 -3.63 -1.53
N TYR A 375 -33.67 -3.04 -1.89
CA TYR A 375 -32.54 -3.74 -2.51
C TYR A 375 -32.05 -4.96 -1.70
N GLU A 376 -32.25 -4.94 -0.37
CA GLU A 376 -31.85 -6.02 0.51
C GLU A 376 -32.52 -7.36 0.17
N THR A 377 -33.72 -7.32 -0.45
CA THR A 377 -34.44 -8.52 -0.91
C THR A 377 -33.79 -9.16 -2.14
N ALA A 378 -32.93 -8.42 -2.82
CA ALA A 378 -32.17 -8.88 -4.00
C ALA A 378 -30.82 -9.54 -3.63
N TYR A 379 -30.63 -9.87 -2.36
CA TYR A 379 -29.41 -10.53 -1.86
C TYR A 379 -29.20 -11.89 -2.54
N VAL A 380 -27.96 -12.13 -3.02
CA VAL A 380 -27.56 -13.36 -3.70
C VAL A 380 -26.53 -14.10 -2.85
N ASP A 381 -26.99 -15.11 -2.13
CA ASP A 381 -26.17 -15.90 -1.20
C ASP A 381 -24.98 -16.60 -1.90
N SER A 382 -25.19 -17.16 -3.09
CA SER A 382 -24.15 -17.84 -3.86
C SER A 382 -23.00 -16.92 -4.34
N LEU A 383 -23.24 -15.62 -4.44
CA LEU A 383 -22.25 -14.61 -4.83
C LEU A 383 -21.68 -13.85 -3.63
N SER A 384 -22.27 -14.06 -2.46
CA SER A 384 -21.88 -13.44 -1.19
C SER A 384 -20.99 -14.36 -0.41
N LYS A 385 -20.14 -13.80 0.46
CA LYS A 385 -19.29 -14.59 1.35
C LYS A 385 -18.99 -13.84 2.64
N ASP A 386 -19.02 -14.56 3.76
CA ASP A 386 -18.46 -14.13 5.04
C ASP A 386 -17.21 -14.96 5.32
N ALA A 387 -16.14 -14.29 5.73
CA ALA A 387 -14.88 -14.95 6.05
C ALA A 387 -14.25 -14.29 7.27
N GLU A 388 -13.99 -15.08 8.30
CA GLU A 388 -13.24 -14.65 9.48
C GLU A 388 -12.02 -15.54 9.66
N TYR A 389 -10.86 -14.93 9.72
CA TYR A 389 -9.58 -15.58 9.93
C TYR A 389 -8.95 -15.09 11.23
N LYS A 390 -8.70 -16.00 12.17
CA LYS A 390 -7.99 -15.73 13.42
C LYS A 390 -6.70 -16.55 13.47
N TYR A 391 -5.61 -15.89 13.78
CA TYR A 391 -4.30 -16.49 13.86
C TYR A 391 -3.64 -16.12 15.18
N PHE A 392 -3.21 -17.14 15.91
CA PHE A 392 -2.44 -17.03 17.14
C PHE A 392 -1.10 -17.71 16.93
N ASN A 393 -0.03 -17.03 17.22
CA ASN A 393 1.31 -17.57 17.14
C ASN A 393 2.10 -17.22 18.40
N HIS A 394 2.73 -18.21 18.96
CA HIS A 394 3.72 -18.07 20.02
C HIS A 394 5.06 -18.47 19.43
N ASP A 395 6.11 -17.70 19.69
CA ASP A 395 7.47 -17.99 19.25
C ASP A 395 8.35 -17.87 20.48
N ILE A 396 8.82 -19.01 20.95
CA ILE A 396 9.74 -19.13 22.10
C ILE A 396 11.11 -19.49 21.54
N SER A 397 12.07 -18.59 21.62
CA SER A 397 13.37 -18.79 21.01
C SER A 397 14.50 -18.63 22.01
N LEU A 398 15.51 -19.49 21.85
CA LEU A 398 16.77 -19.45 22.57
C LEU A 398 17.90 -19.49 21.55
N GLY A 399 18.83 -18.56 21.64
CA GLY A 399 19.94 -18.45 20.70
C GLY A 399 21.22 -17.96 21.33
N LEU A 400 22.32 -18.35 20.71
CA LEU A 400 23.66 -17.83 20.99
C LEU A 400 24.07 -16.86 19.88
N ARG A 401 24.66 -15.77 20.26
CA ARG A 401 25.15 -14.74 19.36
C ARG A 401 26.59 -14.41 19.63
N PHE A 402 27.42 -14.56 18.60
CA PHE A 402 28.84 -14.25 18.62
C PHE A 402 29.10 -13.04 17.72
N ILE A 403 29.71 -11.98 18.25
CA ILE A 403 30.02 -10.79 17.50
C ILE A 403 31.53 -10.58 17.54
N ARG A 404 32.17 -10.59 16.38
CA ARG A 404 33.60 -10.32 16.21
C ARG A 404 33.78 -9.30 15.11
N GLU A 405 34.92 -8.69 15.03
CA GLU A 405 35.24 -7.63 14.06
C GLU A 405 34.96 -8.06 12.61
N LYS A 406 35.34 -9.28 12.26
CA LYS A 406 35.20 -9.80 10.89
C LYS A 406 34.04 -10.75 10.69
N TYR A 407 33.49 -11.34 11.76
CA TYR A 407 32.38 -12.28 11.62
C TYR A 407 31.35 -12.15 12.74
N GLN A 408 30.13 -12.46 12.37
CA GLN A 408 29.01 -12.58 13.28
C GLN A 408 28.34 -13.93 13.05
N LEU A 409 27.98 -14.60 14.13
CA LEU A 409 27.26 -15.86 14.10
C LEU A 409 26.09 -15.78 15.09
N SER A 410 24.90 -16.03 14.60
CA SER A 410 23.72 -16.29 15.43
C SER A 410 23.27 -17.72 15.16
N ALA A 411 23.17 -18.52 16.20
CA ALA A 411 22.65 -19.87 16.12
C ALA A 411 21.62 -20.08 17.22
N GLY A 412 20.45 -20.60 16.87
CA GLY A 412 19.39 -20.75 17.84
C GLY A 412 18.33 -21.75 17.40
N MET A 413 17.34 -21.89 18.25
CA MET A 413 16.16 -22.69 18.00
C MET A 413 14.91 -21.94 18.46
N SER A 414 13.81 -22.15 17.77
CA SER A 414 12.51 -21.66 18.19
C SER A 414 11.45 -22.74 18.19
N LEU A 415 10.54 -22.65 19.15
CA LEU A 415 9.31 -23.42 19.23
C LEU A 415 8.16 -22.49 18.88
N GLN A 416 7.36 -22.87 17.89
CA GLN A 416 6.32 -22.03 17.35
C GLN A 416 4.97 -22.76 17.34
N PRO A 417 4.29 -22.86 18.50
CA PRO A 417 2.90 -23.29 18.52
C PRO A 417 2.01 -22.23 17.87
N GLN A 418 1.26 -22.68 16.86
CA GLN A 418 0.38 -21.82 16.06
C GLN A 418 -1.02 -22.40 16.07
N ASN A 419 -2.02 -21.54 16.19
CA ASN A 419 -3.42 -21.89 16.06
C ASN A 419 -4.08 -20.97 15.04
N THR A 420 -4.66 -21.56 14.02
CA THR A 420 -5.39 -20.88 12.96
C THR A 420 -6.84 -21.30 13.01
N LYS A 421 -7.74 -20.35 13.07
CA LYS A 421 -9.19 -20.56 12.96
C LYS A 421 -9.70 -19.85 11.72
N LEU A 422 -10.38 -20.60 10.87
CA LEU A 422 -11.04 -20.07 9.68
C LEU A 422 -12.53 -20.40 9.78
N SER A 423 -13.36 -19.38 9.78
CA SER A 423 -14.79 -19.47 9.56
C SER A 423 -15.09 -18.90 8.18
N TYR A 424 -15.73 -19.68 7.34
CA TYR A 424 -16.02 -19.29 5.96
C TYR A 424 -17.40 -19.76 5.56
N LYS A 425 -18.20 -18.84 5.01
CA LYS A 425 -19.52 -19.11 4.46
C LYS A 425 -19.63 -18.52 3.06
N LYS A 426 -20.14 -19.32 2.11
CA LYS A 426 -20.51 -18.88 0.75
C LYS A 426 -21.65 -19.75 0.25
N GLY A 427 -22.82 -19.17 0.09
CA GLY A 427 -24.03 -19.91 -0.23
C GLY A 427 -24.29 -20.97 0.85
N ASP A 428 -24.67 -22.17 0.42
CA ASP A 428 -24.89 -23.32 1.30
C ASP A 428 -23.59 -23.92 1.86
N TYR A 429 -22.42 -23.52 1.34
CA TYR A 429 -21.15 -24.01 1.82
C TYR A 429 -20.70 -23.24 3.07
N MET A 430 -20.55 -23.96 4.17
CA MET A 430 -20.03 -23.41 5.41
C MET A 430 -18.94 -24.34 5.96
N THR A 431 -17.84 -23.74 6.42
CA THR A 431 -16.75 -24.46 7.08
C THR A 431 -16.19 -23.67 8.23
N ASP A 432 -16.05 -24.32 9.37
CA ASP A 432 -15.33 -23.85 10.54
C ASP A 432 -14.16 -24.79 10.78
N THR A 433 -12.97 -24.32 10.49
CA THR A 433 -11.76 -25.14 10.59
C THR A 433 -10.82 -24.53 11.62
N THR A 434 -10.32 -25.37 12.51
CA THR A 434 -9.25 -25.02 13.44
C THR A 434 -8.04 -25.91 13.15
N ARG A 435 -6.91 -25.29 12.87
CA ARG A 435 -5.65 -25.98 12.65
C ARG A 435 -4.64 -25.55 13.72
N THR A 436 -4.14 -26.51 14.46
CA THR A 436 -3.02 -26.31 15.38
C THR A 436 -1.78 -26.95 14.80
N VAL A 437 -0.70 -26.18 14.75
CA VAL A 437 0.60 -26.63 14.24
C VAL A 437 1.65 -26.30 15.29
N PHE A 438 2.56 -27.21 15.49
CA PHE A 438 3.70 -27.02 16.37
C PHE A 438 4.99 -27.16 15.55
N ASN A 439 5.65 -26.03 15.30
CA ASN A 439 6.87 -25.99 14.52
C ASN A 439 8.08 -25.92 15.45
N PHE A 440 9.09 -26.69 15.12
CA PHE A 440 10.43 -26.55 15.65
C PHE A 440 11.32 -26.00 14.54
N ALA A 441 11.90 -24.83 14.75
CA ALA A 441 12.69 -24.14 13.73
C ALA A 441 14.09 -23.81 14.28
N PRO A 442 15.12 -24.60 13.94
CA PRO A 442 16.48 -24.21 14.13
C PRO A 442 16.82 -23.07 13.17
N ASN A 443 17.64 -22.14 13.59
CA ASN A 443 18.12 -21.04 12.77
C ASN A 443 19.61 -20.84 12.90
N LEU A 444 20.24 -20.46 11.81
CA LEU A 444 21.65 -20.09 11.74
C LEU A 444 21.77 -18.84 10.83
N ASP A 445 22.40 -17.80 11.31
CA ASP A 445 22.83 -16.66 10.51
C ASP A 445 24.32 -16.44 10.73
N PHE A 446 25.10 -16.69 9.71
CA PHE A 446 26.54 -16.47 9.72
C PHE A 446 26.90 -15.40 8.70
N ARG A 447 27.62 -14.36 9.15
CA ARG A 447 28.11 -13.28 8.31
C ARG A 447 29.61 -13.15 8.49
N TYR A 448 30.35 -13.14 7.38
CA TYR A 448 31.78 -12.87 7.35
C TYR A 448 32.07 -11.68 6.45
N ARG A 449 32.78 -10.68 6.98
CA ARG A 449 33.17 -9.46 6.24
C ARG A 449 34.62 -9.61 5.79
N PHE A 450 34.82 -9.76 4.49
CA PHE A 450 36.16 -9.76 3.88
C PHE A 450 36.72 -8.35 3.82
N SER A 451 35.88 -7.36 3.48
CA SER A 451 36.21 -5.94 3.39
C SER A 451 34.97 -5.09 3.67
N LYS A 452 35.08 -3.75 3.60
CA LYS A 452 33.93 -2.83 3.72
C LYS A 452 32.87 -3.01 2.63
N VAL A 453 33.25 -3.59 1.48
CA VAL A 453 32.38 -3.75 0.30
C VAL A 453 32.13 -5.21 -0.07
N SER A 454 32.72 -6.18 0.65
CA SER A 454 32.59 -7.60 0.37
C SER A 454 32.28 -8.39 1.63
N GLN A 455 31.19 -9.15 1.60
CA GLN A 455 30.76 -10.01 2.69
C GLN A 455 30.15 -11.31 2.18
N LEU A 456 30.27 -12.36 2.99
CA LEU A 456 29.57 -13.63 2.84
C LEU A 456 28.49 -13.70 3.91
N ARG A 457 27.27 -14.06 3.54
CA ARG A 457 26.18 -14.37 4.47
C ARG A 457 25.60 -15.74 4.16
N ILE A 458 25.47 -16.54 5.19
CA ILE A 458 24.86 -17.88 5.14
C ILE A 458 23.70 -17.88 6.13
N THR A 459 22.52 -18.21 5.67
CA THR A 459 21.31 -18.28 6.50
C THR A 459 20.65 -19.64 6.32
N TYR A 460 20.20 -20.21 7.44
CA TYR A 460 19.42 -21.45 7.48
C TYR A 460 18.23 -21.26 8.41
#